data_7642a92d222602d5a0c25e8208a2f60c
#
_entry.id   7642a92d222602d5a0c25e8208a2f60c
#
_cell.length_a   1.000
_cell.length_b   1.000
_cell.length_c   1.000
_cell.angle_alpha   90.00
_cell.angle_beta   90.00
_cell.angle_gamma   90.00
#
_symmetry.space_group_name_H-M   'P 1'
#
loop_
_entity.id
_entity.type
_entity.pdbx_description
1 polymer ?
#
loop_
_entity_poly.entity_id
_entity_poly.type
_entity_poly.pdbx_seq_one_letter_code
_entity_poly.pdbx_strand_id
1 'polypeptide(L)'
;MCVARVFLLFSGKKTVREQQGFDEVHPYGIINTWRVYLAAFPHGVMAAHGSLEPFVLVRVQVGELKRPVREIRGRAAIRPRAENWRSHQMALSAAIVLAAGEGTRMRSSKPKVLHTFAGKTFLERVMTSVAALTPETLAVVVHYQADRVAEVARSYVPDVEIVNQDDIPGTGRAVQCAMAQLNAERKLNGCVLIAASDMPLLDSETLRSLLAFHESSGNGATVLTTILDDPTGYGRIIRDRDGHVLRIVEQRDANRSELAVQEVNTSVYVFDAKLLSRAIADLKSNNAQGEFYLTDALETARSAGTVGAFTAPDPLSVEGVNDRIQLAALAKEHNRRVCEAWMRSGVTILDPETTWIEDDVELARDVTVLPGSFLQGHTVVGEGAVVGPYTTLIDATIDAEAVVERSRVQGSHIGRAANIGPWTYMRPGNELGEETKAGAFVEMKKAHIGNGTKVPHLSYIGDAQLGEHTNIGGGTITANYDGVHKNRTHIGSDVHVGAGNLFVAPVEVGDGVTTGAGSVIRHAVPDDSMVYSENTQHIVEGWKPKWER
;
A
#
# COMPACT_ATOMS: atom_id res chain seq x y z
N MET A 1 9.56 29.77 14.75
CA MET A 1 9.27 29.52 16.18
C MET A 1 8.71 28.09 16.29
N CYS A 2 9.56 27.10 16.54
CA CYS A 2 9.07 25.72 16.69
C CYS A 2 8.64 25.51 18.14
N VAL A 3 7.38 25.17 18.37
CA VAL A 3 6.85 24.79 19.69
C VAL A 3 6.77 23.28 19.74
N ALA A 4 7.71 22.63 20.44
CA ALA A 4 7.59 21.22 20.75
C ALA A 4 6.76 21.05 22.04
N ARG A 5 5.68 20.26 22.00
CA ARG A 5 4.91 19.87 23.20
C ARG A 5 5.42 18.53 23.71
N VAL A 6 5.97 18.53 24.91
CA VAL A 6 6.34 17.30 25.62
C VAL A 6 5.38 17.14 26.79
N PHE A 7 4.71 16.01 26.90
CA PHE A 7 3.84 15.67 28.03
C PHE A 7 4.60 14.68 28.94
N LEU A 8 4.80 15.06 30.20
CA LEU A 8 5.33 14.17 31.22
C LEU A 8 4.28 14.02 32.33
N LEU A 9 3.86 12.79 32.57
CA LEU A 9 2.93 12.43 33.64
C LEU A 9 3.74 12.08 34.91
N PHE A 10 3.52 12.81 36.00
CA PHE A 10 4.04 12.47 37.32
C PHE A 10 2.88 12.17 38.27
N SER A 11 2.85 10.96 38.83
CA SER A 11 1.99 10.62 39.95
C SER A 11 2.80 10.65 41.25
N GLY A 12 2.45 11.52 42.19
CA GLY A 12 2.99 11.50 43.54
C GLY A 12 3.37 12.87 44.11
N LYS A 13 2.89 13.17 45.32
CA LYS A 13 3.23 14.37 46.07
C LYS A 13 4.73 14.40 46.42
N LYS A 14 5.54 15.21 45.75
CA LYS A 14 6.84 15.68 46.28
C LYS A 14 7.13 17.10 45.81
N THR A 15 7.45 17.97 46.75
CA THR A 15 7.97 19.33 46.53
C THR A 15 9.28 19.25 45.77
N VAL A 16 9.38 19.88 44.61
CA VAL A 16 10.59 19.91 43.79
C VAL A 16 11.44 21.10 44.21
N ARG A 17 12.68 20.83 44.63
CA ARG A 17 13.75 21.83 44.72
C ARG A 17 14.37 22.04 43.34
N GLU A 18 14.74 23.27 43.04
CA GLU A 18 15.53 23.62 41.84
C GLU A 18 16.77 22.72 41.74
N GLN A 19 16.89 21.96 40.63
CA GLN A 19 18.14 21.32 40.24
C GLN A 19 18.66 22.03 39.00
N GLN A 20 19.88 22.58 39.12
CA GLN A 20 20.63 23.08 37.98
C GLN A 20 21.10 21.91 37.12
N GLY A 21 20.97 22.10 35.77
CA GLY A 21 21.22 21.06 34.80
C GLY A 21 22.67 20.58 34.70
N PHE A 22 22.82 19.36 34.24
CA PHE A 22 24.08 18.78 33.84
C PHE A 22 24.50 19.28 32.46
N ASP A 23 25.74 19.69 32.31
CA ASP A 23 26.40 19.95 31.03
C ASP A 23 26.95 18.62 30.50
N GLU A 24 26.36 18.09 29.45
CA GLU A 24 26.99 17.03 28.65
C GLU A 24 27.79 17.64 27.51
N VAL A 25 29.07 17.40 27.49
CA VAL A 25 29.98 17.78 26.40
C VAL A 25 30.02 16.67 25.37
N HIS A 26 29.42 16.89 24.22
CA HIS A 26 29.52 15.98 23.09
C HIS A 26 30.82 16.21 22.30
N PRO A 27 31.46 15.18 21.72
CA PRO A 27 32.79 15.27 21.09
C PRO A 27 32.87 16.17 19.84
N TYR A 28 31.77 16.84 19.45
CA TYR A 28 31.73 17.79 18.33
C TYR A 28 31.48 19.25 18.73
N GLY A 29 31.66 19.60 19.99
CA GLY A 29 31.73 21.02 20.40
C GLY A 29 30.42 21.82 20.31
N ILE A 30 29.26 21.19 20.40
CA ILE A 30 27.94 21.87 20.45
C ILE A 30 27.51 21.89 21.92
N ILE A 31 27.49 23.09 22.51
CA ILE A 31 26.95 23.30 23.87
C ILE A 31 25.46 23.67 23.72
N ASN A 32 24.58 22.78 24.15
CA ASN A 32 23.16 23.06 24.28
C ASN A 32 22.83 23.37 25.74
N THR A 33 22.57 24.64 26.05
CA THR A 33 22.08 25.08 27.36
C THR A 33 20.56 25.09 27.36
N TRP A 34 19.95 24.25 28.20
CA TRP A 34 18.49 24.21 28.41
C TRP A 34 18.13 24.92 29.72
N ARG A 35 17.26 25.92 29.69
CA ARG A 35 16.62 26.47 30.88
C ARG A 35 15.15 26.06 30.89
N VAL A 36 14.75 25.34 31.91
CA VAL A 36 13.36 24.92 32.15
C VAL A 36 12.75 25.89 33.17
N TYR A 37 11.67 26.57 32.80
CA TYR A 37 10.88 27.39 33.72
C TYR A 37 9.58 26.64 34.05
N LEU A 38 9.38 26.38 35.34
CA LEU A 38 8.15 25.80 35.86
C LEU A 38 7.22 26.93 36.34
N ALA A 39 6.05 27.07 35.73
CA ALA A 39 5.00 27.97 36.19
C ALA A 39 3.84 27.15 36.76
N ALA A 40 3.53 27.36 38.03
CA ALA A 40 2.35 26.78 38.66
C ALA A 40 1.18 27.79 38.59
N PHE A 41 0.04 27.36 38.05
CA PHE A 41 -1.19 28.15 38.03
C PHE A 41 -2.08 27.77 39.22
N PRO A 42 -2.65 28.74 39.96
CA PRO A 42 -3.42 28.48 41.17
C PRO A 42 -4.87 28.05 40.95
N HIS A 43 -5.37 28.00 39.72
CA HIS A 43 -6.75 27.60 39.43
C HIS A 43 -6.83 26.60 38.28
N GLY A 44 -7.37 25.41 38.57
CA GLY A 44 -7.58 24.34 37.60
C GLY A 44 -8.71 24.65 36.62
N VAL A 45 -8.57 24.16 35.41
CA VAL A 45 -9.62 24.15 34.38
C VAL A 45 -10.53 22.96 34.67
N MET A 46 -11.82 23.19 34.85
CA MET A 46 -12.81 22.13 35.06
C MET A 46 -12.97 21.28 33.80
N ALA A 47 -12.71 19.98 33.92
CA ALA A 47 -13.12 18.99 32.94
C ALA A 47 -14.46 18.37 33.42
N ALA A 48 -15.29 18.02 32.46
CA ALA A 48 -16.69 17.64 32.68
C ALA A 48 -16.94 16.28 33.35
N HIS A 49 -16.02 15.73 34.15
CA HIS A 49 -16.26 14.61 35.07
C HIS A 49 -15.18 14.59 36.18
N GLY A 50 -15.51 15.13 37.27
CA GLY A 50 -15.33 14.77 38.70
C GLY A 50 -13.96 14.44 39.26
N SER A 51 -12.82 14.73 38.64
CA SER A 51 -11.51 14.68 39.31
C SER A 51 -10.54 15.73 38.75
N LEU A 52 -10.00 16.58 39.64
CA LEU A 52 -9.00 17.60 39.35
C LEU A 52 -7.59 16.99 39.44
N GLU A 53 -6.90 16.86 38.34
CA GLU A 53 -5.46 16.64 38.34
C GLU A 53 -4.71 17.92 37.90
N PRO A 54 -3.60 18.29 38.56
CA PRO A 54 -2.84 19.47 38.19
C PRO A 54 -1.96 19.23 36.96
N PHE A 55 -2.15 20.02 35.92
CA PHE A 55 -1.30 20.01 34.73
C PHE A 55 -0.13 21.02 34.88
N VAL A 56 1.08 20.59 34.50
CA VAL A 56 2.26 21.45 34.45
C VAL A 56 2.58 21.74 32.98
N LEU A 57 2.58 23.00 32.60
CA LEU A 57 2.94 23.45 31.24
C LEU A 57 4.42 23.86 31.22
N VAL A 58 5.24 23.16 30.43
CA VAL A 58 6.63 23.49 30.25
C VAL A 58 6.80 24.26 28.93
N ARG A 59 7.28 25.51 29.03
CA ARG A 59 7.62 26.33 27.87
C ARG A 59 9.12 26.29 27.63
N VAL A 60 9.54 25.79 26.48
CA VAL A 60 10.95 25.75 26.06
C VAL A 60 11.21 26.92 25.13
N GLN A 61 12.17 27.78 25.46
CA GLN A 61 12.60 28.89 24.62
C GLN A 61 13.92 28.52 23.94
N VAL A 62 13.92 28.44 22.61
CA VAL A 62 15.12 28.17 21.81
C VAL A 62 15.76 29.51 21.44
N GLY A 63 17.03 29.69 21.79
CA GLY A 63 17.78 30.91 21.47
C GLY A 63 18.08 31.05 19.97
N GLU A 64 18.05 32.28 19.46
CA GLU A 64 18.32 32.59 18.05
C GLU A 64 19.77 32.30 17.66
N LEU A 65 19.96 31.54 16.60
CA LEU A 65 21.24 31.34 15.91
C LEU A 65 21.51 32.52 14.97
N LYS A 66 22.47 33.37 15.34
CA LYS A 66 23.03 34.40 14.43
C LYS A 66 24.24 33.81 13.69
N ARG A 67 24.04 33.29 12.46
CA ARG A 67 25.00 33.31 11.33
C ARG A 67 24.34 32.73 10.07
N PRO A 68 24.60 33.29 8.86
CA PRO A 68 23.96 32.84 7.64
C PRO A 68 24.51 31.49 7.14
N VAL A 69 23.62 30.60 6.79
CA VAL A 69 23.94 29.33 6.13
C VAL A 69 24.29 29.62 4.68
N ARG A 70 25.51 29.30 4.25
CA ARG A 70 25.90 29.27 2.83
C ARG A 70 25.15 28.13 2.13
N GLU A 71 24.46 28.48 1.06
CA GLU A 71 23.81 27.56 0.14
C GLU A 71 24.84 26.57 -0.45
N ILE A 72 24.72 25.31 -0.09
CA ILE A 72 25.44 24.21 -0.77
C ILE A 72 24.44 23.52 -1.70
N ARG A 73 24.49 23.89 -2.97
CA ARG A 73 23.84 23.09 -4.03
C ARG A 73 24.61 21.79 -4.21
N GLY A 74 24.00 20.67 -3.83
CA GLY A 74 24.51 19.35 -4.07
C GLY A 74 23.46 18.32 -3.68
N ARG A 75 22.80 17.73 -4.67
CA ARG A 75 21.95 16.55 -4.49
C ARG A 75 22.82 15.41 -3.99
N ALA A 76 22.77 15.14 -2.70
CA ALA A 76 23.21 13.88 -2.14
C ALA A 76 22.02 13.29 -1.40
N ALA A 77 21.48 12.22 -1.94
CA ALA A 77 20.57 11.34 -1.21
C ALA A 77 21.29 10.92 0.08
N ILE A 78 20.77 11.35 1.21
CA ILE A 78 21.21 10.87 2.51
C ILE A 78 20.71 9.42 2.61
N ARG A 79 21.53 8.47 2.14
CA ARG A 79 21.40 7.09 2.59
C ARG A 79 21.75 7.09 4.07
N PRO A 80 20.88 6.60 4.97
CA PRO A 80 21.29 6.38 6.34
C PRO A 80 22.53 5.46 6.28
N ARG A 81 23.63 5.93 6.84
CA ARG A 81 24.81 5.10 7.05
C ARG A 81 24.35 3.92 7.89
N ALA A 82 24.37 2.74 7.31
CA ALA A 82 24.25 1.50 8.05
C ALA A 82 25.41 1.47 9.07
N GLU A 83 25.14 1.91 10.27
CA GLU A 83 26.07 1.73 11.39
C GLU A 83 26.23 0.23 11.60
N ASN A 84 27.47 -0.16 11.86
CA ASN A 84 27.94 -1.53 12.01
C ASN A 84 27.16 -2.31 13.10
N TRP A 85 25.99 -2.84 12.76
CA TRP A 85 25.25 -3.82 13.56
C TRP A 85 25.75 -5.26 13.35
N ARG A 86 26.80 -5.45 12.53
CA ARG A 86 27.26 -6.77 12.05
C ARG A 86 28.16 -7.54 13.01
N SER A 87 28.34 -7.14 14.27
CA SER A 87 29.35 -7.82 15.08
C SER A 87 28.88 -9.02 15.91
N HIS A 88 27.56 -9.34 16.02
CA HIS A 88 27.05 -10.53 16.76
C HIS A 88 25.64 -10.99 16.37
N GLN A 89 25.09 -10.64 15.20
CA GLN A 89 23.80 -11.20 14.77
C GLN A 89 23.98 -12.62 14.25
N MET A 90 23.18 -13.58 14.76
CA MET A 90 23.05 -14.90 14.14
C MET A 90 22.61 -14.73 12.70
N ALA A 91 23.33 -15.35 11.75
CA ALA A 91 22.99 -15.26 10.34
C ALA A 91 21.60 -15.86 10.11
N LEU A 92 20.70 -15.12 9.45
CA LEU A 92 19.43 -15.63 8.94
C LEU A 92 19.73 -16.45 7.68
N SER A 93 20.03 -17.73 7.87
CA SER A 93 20.48 -18.63 6.78
C SER A 93 19.39 -18.89 5.76
N ALA A 94 18.14 -18.96 6.20
CA ALA A 94 17.00 -19.13 5.30
C ALA A 94 15.73 -18.50 5.87
N ALA A 95 14.88 -18.06 4.96
CA ALA A 95 13.49 -17.73 5.26
C ALA A 95 12.58 -18.60 4.37
N ILE A 96 11.62 -19.30 4.96
CA ILE A 96 10.71 -20.21 4.29
C ILE A 96 9.30 -19.66 4.40
N VAL A 97 8.69 -19.30 3.26
CA VAL A 97 7.31 -18.83 3.17
C VAL A 97 6.41 -20.00 2.75
N LEU A 98 5.43 -20.34 3.58
CA LEU A 98 4.52 -21.45 3.33
C LEU A 98 3.33 -20.98 2.49
N ALA A 99 3.27 -21.41 1.23
CA ALA A 99 2.25 -21.02 0.25
C ALA A 99 1.59 -22.24 -0.44
N ALA A 100 1.66 -23.42 0.17
CA ALA A 100 1.20 -24.68 -0.41
C ALA A 100 -0.32 -24.93 -0.22
N GLY A 101 -0.98 -24.21 0.69
CA GLY A 101 -2.37 -24.45 1.07
C GLY A 101 -3.39 -24.10 -0.02
N GLU A 102 -4.39 -24.96 -0.23
CA GLU A 102 -5.47 -24.76 -1.20
C GLU A 102 -6.39 -23.57 -0.83
N GLY A 103 -6.66 -23.37 0.47
CA GLY A 103 -7.52 -22.29 0.96
C GLY A 103 -8.99 -22.45 0.60
N THR A 104 -9.54 -23.64 0.75
CA THR A 104 -10.91 -24.04 0.36
C THR A 104 -12.00 -23.13 0.92
N ARG A 105 -11.81 -22.53 2.12
CA ARG A 105 -12.73 -21.57 2.75
C ARG A 105 -12.93 -20.29 1.95
N MET A 106 -11.96 -19.93 1.08
CA MET A 106 -12.10 -18.77 0.17
C MET A 106 -13.15 -19.02 -0.94
N ARG A 107 -13.53 -20.26 -1.19
CA ARG A 107 -14.47 -20.69 -2.26
C ARG A 107 -14.11 -20.06 -3.60
N SER A 108 -12.87 -20.20 -4.01
CA SER A 108 -12.29 -19.54 -5.18
C SER A 108 -11.48 -20.53 -6.01
N SER A 109 -11.49 -20.34 -7.34
CA SER A 109 -10.54 -21.02 -8.24
C SER A 109 -9.13 -20.40 -8.21
N LYS A 110 -8.99 -19.27 -7.54
CA LYS A 110 -7.71 -18.57 -7.33
C LYS A 110 -7.11 -19.08 -6.02
N PRO A 111 -5.83 -19.48 -5.97
CA PRO A 111 -5.15 -19.82 -4.72
C PRO A 111 -5.31 -18.73 -3.66
N LYS A 112 -5.50 -19.13 -2.40
CA LYS A 112 -5.72 -18.17 -1.29
C LYS A 112 -4.65 -17.07 -1.27
N VAL A 113 -3.40 -17.44 -1.39
CA VAL A 113 -2.23 -16.55 -1.29
C VAL A 113 -2.10 -15.54 -2.43
N LEU A 114 -2.83 -15.77 -3.54
CA LEU A 114 -2.88 -14.84 -4.67
C LEU A 114 -4.07 -13.86 -4.62
N HIS A 115 -4.94 -13.92 -3.61
CA HIS A 115 -5.94 -12.87 -3.41
C HIS A 115 -5.26 -11.55 -3.08
N THR A 116 -5.81 -10.46 -3.64
CA THR A 116 -5.26 -9.12 -3.48
C THR A 116 -5.79 -8.42 -2.23
N PHE A 117 -4.93 -7.63 -1.65
CA PHE A 117 -5.17 -6.82 -0.48
C PHE A 117 -4.43 -5.49 -0.66
N ALA A 118 -5.15 -4.37 -0.70
CA ALA A 118 -4.60 -3.04 -0.96
C ALA A 118 -3.59 -3.01 -2.13
N GLY A 119 -3.99 -3.57 -3.28
CA GLY A 119 -3.19 -3.60 -4.51
C GLY A 119 -2.25 -4.80 -4.68
N LYS A 120 -1.82 -5.45 -3.59
CA LYS A 120 -0.83 -6.54 -3.62
C LYS A 120 -1.44 -7.88 -3.21
N THR A 121 -0.87 -9.00 -3.68
CA THR A 121 -1.27 -10.34 -3.21
C THR A 121 -0.78 -10.59 -1.78
N PHE A 122 -1.41 -11.52 -1.06
CA PHE A 122 -0.92 -11.91 0.27
C PHE A 122 0.53 -12.39 0.20
N LEU A 123 0.85 -13.18 -0.82
CA LEU A 123 2.20 -13.71 -1.03
C LEU A 123 3.21 -12.57 -1.19
N GLU A 124 2.94 -11.60 -2.07
CA GLU A 124 3.82 -10.44 -2.29
C GLU A 124 4.07 -9.67 -1.00
N ARG A 125 3.02 -9.44 -0.19
CA ARG A 125 3.14 -8.72 1.07
C ARG A 125 4.06 -9.43 2.07
N VAL A 126 3.82 -10.72 2.30
CA VAL A 126 4.64 -11.50 3.23
C VAL A 126 6.07 -11.62 2.70
N MET A 127 6.26 -11.86 1.39
CA MET A 127 7.60 -11.90 0.78
C MET A 127 8.33 -10.57 0.91
N THR A 128 7.65 -9.43 0.77
CA THR A 128 8.25 -8.09 0.98
C THR A 128 8.81 -7.97 2.40
N SER A 129 8.00 -8.32 3.40
CA SER A 129 8.40 -8.20 4.80
C SER A 129 9.54 -9.14 5.16
N VAL A 130 9.53 -10.35 4.61
CA VAL A 130 10.58 -11.35 4.82
C VAL A 130 11.86 -10.98 4.07
N ALA A 131 11.77 -10.54 2.81
CA ALA A 131 12.94 -10.13 2.01
C ALA A 131 13.66 -8.91 2.62
N ALA A 132 12.93 -8.01 3.29
CA ALA A 132 13.52 -6.87 4.01
C ALA A 132 14.43 -7.25 5.19
N LEU A 133 14.43 -8.52 5.61
CA LEU A 133 15.36 -9.10 6.59
C LEU A 133 16.68 -9.53 5.95
N THR A 134 16.77 -9.53 4.63
CA THR A 134 17.94 -9.97 3.85
C THR A 134 18.44 -11.39 4.23
N PRO A 135 17.57 -12.42 4.19
CA PRO A 135 17.99 -13.80 4.42
C PRO A 135 19.02 -14.23 3.38
N GLU A 136 19.94 -15.15 3.73
CA GLU A 136 20.87 -15.72 2.74
C GLU A 136 20.13 -16.46 1.62
N THR A 137 18.97 -17.06 1.97
CA THR A 137 18.06 -17.72 1.02
C THR A 137 16.63 -17.41 1.39
N LEU A 138 15.83 -17.02 0.40
CA LEU A 138 14.37 -16.94 0.49
C LEU A 138 13.76 -18.10 -0.30
N ALA A 139 12.98 -18.94 0.36
CA ALA A 139 12.27 -20.07 -0.26
C ALA A 139 10.76 -19.93 -0.11
N VAL A 140 10.02 -20.30 -1.15
CA VAL A 140 8.55 -20.36 -1.14
C VAL A 140 8.12 -21.80 -1.39
N VAL A 141 7.38 -22.37 -0.44
CA VAL A 141 6.84 -23.73 -0.57
C VAL A 141 5.48 -23.66 -1.26
N VAL A 142 5.37 -24.36 -2.39
CA VAL A 142 4.16 -24.37 -3.23
C VAL A 142 3.62 -25.79 -3.39
N HIS A 143 2.32 -25.93 -3.68
CA HIS A 143 1.67 -27.19 -4.01
C HIS A 143 0.43 -26.95 -4.90
N TYR A 144 -0.66 -26.40 -4.34
CA TYR A 144 -1.87 -26.12 -5.10
C TYR A 144 -1.64 -25.00 -6.12
N GLN A 145 -1.86 -25.31 -7.41
CA GLN A 145 -1.55 -24.42 -8.54
C GLN A 145 -0.12 -23.85 -8.47
N ALA A 146 0.83 -24.72 -8.20
CA ALA A 146 2.23 -24.39 -7.93
C ALA A 146 2.84 -23.43 -8.96
N ASP A 147 2.60 -23.65 -10.26
CA ASP A 147 3.15 -22.80 -11.33
C ASP A 147 2.70 -21.34 -11.21
N ARG A 148 1.41 -21.11 -10.92
CA ARG A 148 0.88 -19.74 -10.77
C ARG A 148 1.43 -19.03 -9.54
N VAL A 149 1.57 -19.75 -8.43
CA VAL A 149 2.14 -19.21 -7.19
C VAL A 149 3.62 -18.91 -7.39
N ALA A 150 4.35 -19.82 -8.05
CA ALA A 150 5.77 -19.66 -8.36
C ALA A 150 6.03 -18.49 -9.33
N GLU A 151 5.17 -18.29 -10.34
CA GLU A 151 5.26 -17.15 -11.26
C GLU A 151 5.18 -15.81 -10.51
N VAL A 152 4.19 -15.65 -9.62
CA VAL A 152 4.05 -14.46 -8.80
C VAL A 152 5.25 -14.29 -7.86
N ALA A 153 5.70 -15.37 -7.20
CA ALA A 153 6.85 -15.31 -6.31
C ALA A 153 8.12 -14.82 -7.05
N ARG A 154 8.40 -15.36 -8.24
CA ARG A 154 9.56 -14.97 -9.06
C ARG A 154 9.43 -13.57 -9.66
N SER A 155 8.23 -13.12 -9.99
CA SER A 155 8.03 -11.75 -10.48
C SER A 155 8.40 -10.71 -9.42
N TYR A 156 8.28 -11.08 -8.15
CA TYR A 156 8.57 -10.21 -7.02
C TYR A 156 10.01 -10.33 -6.50
N VAL A 157 10.51 -11.57 -6.36
CA VAL A 157 11.90 -11.87 -5.99
C VAL A 157 12.46 -12.84 -7.03
N PRO A 158 13.19 -12.37 -8.04
CA PRO A 158 13.66 -13.20 -9.15
C PRO A 158 14.48 -14.43 -8.72
N ASP A 159 15.29 -14.30 -7.67
CA ASP A 159 16.18 -15.34 -7.16
C ASP A 159 15.52 -16.19 -6.05
N VAL A 160 14.19 -16.13 -5.90
CA VAL A 160 13.46 -16.94 -4.90
C VAL A 160 13.54 -18.43 -5.22
N GLU A 161 13.85 -19.24 -4.23
CA GLU A 161 13.84 -20.70 -4.38
C GLU A 161 12.41 -21.25 -4.27
N ILE A 162 11.96 -21.96 -5.29
CA ILE A 162 10.66 -22.62 -5.29
C ILE A 162 10.83 -24.05 -4.84
N VAL A 163 10.12 -24.40 -3.78
CA VAL A 163 10.09 -25.75 -3.22
C VAL A 163 8.71 -26.37 -3.46
N ASN A 164 8.66 -27.51 -4.12
CA ASN A 164 7.41 -28.23 -4.30
C ASN A 164 7.17 -29.15 -3.09
N GLN A 165 6.03 -28.97 -2.40
CA GLN A 165 5.54 -29.94 -1.45
C GLN A 165 4.93 -31.13 -2.21
N ASP A 166 5.16 -32.34 -1.76
CA ASP A 166 4.49 -33.53 -2.25
C ASP A 166 3.02 -33.61 -1.77
N ASP A 167 2.32 -34.71 -2.12
CA ASP A 167 0.90 -34.88 -1.80
C ASP A 167 0.61 -35.19 -0.30
N ILE A 168 1.65 -35.20 0.54
CA ILE A 168 1.49 -35.40 1.98
C ILE A 168 1.10 -34.06 2.63
N PRO A 169 -0.08 -33.97 3.28
CA PRO A 169 -0.54 -32.71 3.83
C PRO A 169 0.15 -32.31 5.15
N GLY A 170 0.17 -31.04 5.42
CA GLY A 170 0.61 -30.44 6.70
C GLY A 170 1.75 -29.45 6.57
N THR A 171 1.77 -28.48 7.47
CA THR A 171 2.79 -27.41 7.53
C THR A 171 4.17 -27.96 7.87
N GLY A 172 4.24 -29.00 8.69
CA GLY A 172 5.48 -29.73 8.99
C GLY A 172 6.06 -30.38 7.74
N ARG A 173 5.21 -31.00 6.89
CA ARG A 173 5.66 -31.58 5.64
C ARG A 173 6.20 -30.55 4.66
N ALA A 174 5.54 -29.44 4.55
CA ALA A 174 6.03 -28.30 3.75
C ALA A 174 7.45 -27.88 4.16
N VAL A 175 7.70 -27.77 5.47
CA VAL A 175 9.03 -27.44 6.01
C VAL A 175 10.03 -28.58 5.79
N GLN A 176 9.62 -29.87 5.92
CA GLN A 176 10.50 -31.01 5.59
C GLN A 176 10.97 -30.95 4.14
N CYS A 177 10.07 -30.68 3.18
CA CYS A 177 10.44 -30.52 1.77
C CYS A 177 11.42 -29.36 1.56
N ALA A 178 11.16 -28.20 2.17
CA ALA A 178 12.04 -27.05 2.08
C ALA A 178 13.43 -27.33 2.66
N MET A 179 13.50 -27.86 3.86
CA MET A 179 14.77 -28.17 4.51
C MET A 179 15.56 -29.25 3.79
N ALA A 180 14.89 -30.24 3.17
CA ALA A 180 15.55 -31.25 2.38
C ALA A 180 16.22 -30.66 1.13
N GLN A 181 15.53 -29.78 0.38
CA GLN A 181 16.07 -29.13 -0.79
C GLN A 181 17.22 -28.18 -0.39
N LEU A 182 17.00 -27.28 0.57
CA LEU A 182 18.00 -26.28 0.98
C LEU A 182 19.26 -26.93 1.56
N ASN A 183 19.16 -28.01 2.34
CA ASN A 183 20.31 -28.72 2.89
C ASN A 183 21.07 -29.53 1.84
N ALA A 184 20.43 -29.97 0.76
CA ALA A 184 21.11 -30.63 -0.35
C ALA A 184 22.00 -29.71 -1.14
N GLU A 185 21.62 -28.44 -1.26
CA GLU A 185 22.34 -27.42 -2.01
C GLU A 185 23.40 -26.72 -1.14
N ARG A 186 23.11 -26.51 0.14
CA ARG A 186 23.98 -25.79 1.07
C ARG A 186 23.74 -26.25 2.53
N LYS A 187 24.76 -26.19 3.36
CA LYS A 187 24.64 -26.49 4.79
C LYS A 187 24.11 -25.25 5.50
N LEU A 188 22.84 -25.25 5.90
CA LEU A 188 22.28 -24.16 6.69
C LEU A 188 22.95 -24.09 8.08
N ASN A 189 23.39 -22.89 8.44
CA ASN A 189 24.04 -22.62 9.72
C ASN A 189 23.61 -21.24 10.23
N GLY A 190 23.00 -21.18 11.42
CA GLY A 190 22.35 -19.99 11.95
C GLY A 190 20.88 -20.25 12.19
N CYS A 191 20.02 -19.26 11.99
CA CYS A 191 18.58 -19.43 12.18
C CYS A 191 17.81 -19.55 10.86
N VAL A 192 16.63 -20.16 10.94
CA VAL A 192 15.64 -20.28 9.86
C VAL A 192 14.36 -19.64 10.34
N LEU A 193 13.88 -18.64 9.57
CA LEU A 193 12.55 -18.06 9.73
C LEU A 193 11.54 -18.86 8.90
N ILE A 194 10.41 -19.19 9.48
CA ILE A 194 9.27 -19.80 8.79
C ILE A 194 8.07 -18.89 8.95
N ALA A 195 7.38 -18.54 7.87
CA ALA A 195 6.20 -17.69 7.91
C ALA A 195 5.09 -18.24 7.00
N ALA A 196 3.85 -18.26 7.47
CA ALA A 196 2.70 -18.53 6.63
C ALA A 196 2.42 -17.33 5.72
N SER A 197 1.98 -17.57 4.50
CA SER A 197 1.73 -16.53 3.47
C SER A 197 0.35 -15.90 3.53
N ASP A 198 -0.45 -16.20 4.54
CA ASP A 198 -1.84 -15.74 4.66
C ASP A 198 -2.03 -14.58 5.67
N MET A 199 -0.93 -13.98 6.11
CA MET A 199 -0.91 -12.81 7.01
C MET A 199 -0.49 -11.55 6.24
N PRO A 200 -1.41 -10.89 5.51
CA PRO A 200 -1.04 -9.81 4.59
C PRO A 200 -0.55 -8.52 5.27
N LEU A 201 -0.68 -8.40 6.59
CA LEU A 201 -0.17 -7.26 7.36
C LEU A 201 1.10 -7.58 8.16
N LEU A 202 1.66 -8.78 8.02
CA LEU A 202 2.93 -9.13 8.66
C LEU A 202 4.04 -8.19 8.17
N ASP A 203 4.58 -7.39 9.08
CA ASP A 203 5.58 -6.36 8.77
C ASP A 203 7.00 -6.78 9.15
N SER A 204 8.00 -6.14 8.53
CA SER A 204 9.40 -6.44 8.75
C SER A 204 9.93 -6.01 10.13
N GLU A 205 9.27 -5.08 10.82
CA GLU A 205 9.67 -4.63 12.16
C GLU A 205 9.30 -5.68 13.21
N THR A 206 8.09 -6.22 13.12
CA THR A 206 7.64 -7.37 13.93
C THR A 206 8.58 -8.57 13.76
N LEU A 207 8.98 -8.88 12.51
CA LEU A 207 9.90 -9.97 12.22
C LEU A 207 11.32 -9.71 12.75
N ARG A 208 11.84 -8.47 12.65
CA ARG A 208 13.14 -8.09 13.27
C ARG A 208 13.10 -8.21 14.78
N SER A 209 12.00 -7.79 15.40
CA SER A 209 11.80 -7.89 16.84
C SER A 209 11.76 -9.36 17.30
N LEU A 210 11.10 -10.23 16.54
CA LEU A 210 11.08 -11.68 16.78
C LEU A 210 12.49 -12.28 16.70
N LEU A 211 13.27 -11.94 15.66
CA LEU A 211 14.65 -12.41 15.51
C LEU A 211 15.55 -11.92 16.66
N ALA A 212 15.46 -10.65 17.02
CA ALA A 212 16.21 -10.06 18.13
C ALA A 212 15.85 -10.72 19.47
N PHE A 213 14.57 -11.01 19.71
CA PHE A 213 14.14 -11.74 20.90
C PHE A 213 14.69 -13.18 20.91
N HIS A 214 14.61 -13.89 19.77
CA HIS A 214 15.15 -15.24 19.63
C HIS A 214 16.63 -15.30 19.99
N GLU A 215 17.43 -14.39 19.43
CA GLU A 215 18.87 -14.30 19.66
C GLU A 215 19.21 -13.92 21.13
N SER A 216 18.59 -12.84 21.62
CA SER A 216 18.89 -12.33 22.98
C SER A 216 18.48 -13.29 24.10
N SER A 217 17.47 -14.11 23.86
CA SER A 217 17.00 -15.13 24.81
C SER A 217 17.78 -16.45 24.71
N GLY A 218 18.62 -16.61 23.69
CA GLY A 218 19.36 -17.85 23.44
C GLY A 218 18.42 -19.06 23.16
N ASN A 219 17.27 -18.80 22.55
CA ASN A 219 16.30 -19.83 22.26
C ASN A 219 16.76 -20.72 21.10
N GLY A 220 16.47 -22.03 21.19
CA GLY A 220 16.61 -22.94 20.05
C GLY A 220 15.44 -22.83 19.07
N ALA A 221 14.25 -22.45 19.58
CA ALA A 221 13.07 -22.15 18.79
C ALA A 221 12.28 -21.00 19.45
N THR A 222 11.66 -20.15 18.63
CA THR A 222 10.76 -19.08 19.09
C THR A 222 9.55 -19.03 18.19
N VAL A 223 8.35 -19.00 18.78
CA VAL A 223 7.08 -18.80 18.07
C VAL A 223 6.62 -17.36 18.22
N LEU A 224 6.15 -16.76 17.15
CA LEU A 224 5.42 -15.49 17.20
C LEU A 224 3.98 -15.79 17.64
N THR A 225 3.49 -15.09 18.66
CA THR A 225 2.15 -15.27 19.23
C THR A 225 1.36 -13.98 19.21
N THR A 226 0.06 -14.08 19.42
CA THR A 226 -0.79 -12.93 19.69
C THR A 226 -1.89 -13.32 20.69
N ILE A 227 -2.52 -12.34 21.31
CA ILE A 227 -3.64 -12.55 22.22
C ILE A 227 -4.91 -12.07 21.52
N LEU A 228 -5.90 -12.95 21.39
CA LEU A 228 -7.18 -12.66 20.75
C LEU A 228 -8.33 -12.82 21.74
N ASP A 229 -9.32 -11.93 21.65
CA ASP A 229 -10.57 -12.05 22.41
C ASP A 229 -11.36 -13.29 21.97
N ASP A 230 -11.39 -13.57 20.67
CA ASP A 230 -11.93 -14.81 20.09
C ASP A 230 -10.80 -15.59 19.37
N PRO A 231 -10.19 -16.57 20.04
CA PRO A 231 -9.11 -17.36 19.49
C PRO A 231 -9.58 -18.52 18.60
N THR A 232 -10.85 -18.58 18.23
CA THR A 232 -11.44 -19.69 17.45
C THR A 232 -10.70 -19.90 16.11
N GLY A 233 -10.32 -21.13 15.86
CA GLY A 233 -9.64 -21.54 14.62
C GLY A 233 -8.12 -21.51 14.67
N TYR A 234 -7.52 -21.01 15.76
CA TYR A 234 -6.07 -20.97 15.93
C TYR A 234 -5.55 -22.06 16.87
N GLY A 235 -4.29 -22.43 16.74
CA GLY A 235 -3.55 -23.22 17.74
C GLY A 235 -3.33 -22.41 19.02
N ARG A 236 -3.43 -23.05 20.18
CA ARG A 236 -3.27 -22.42 21.51
C ARG A 236 -1.86 -22.63 22.04
N ILE A 237 -1.29 -21.58 22.61
CA ILE A 237 0.00 -21.64 23.29
C ILE A 237 -0.22 -22.11 24.73
N ILE A 238 0.23 -23.32 25.02
CA ILE A 238 0.11 -23.86 26.37
C ILE A 238 1.40 -23.61 27.15
N ARG A 239 1.26 -22.98 28.32
CA ARG A 239 2.38 -22.64 29.21
C ARG A 239 2.34 -23.44 30.50
N ASP A 240 3.51 -23.65 31.11
CA ASP A 240 3.59 -24.18 32.46
C ASP A 240 3.32 -23.09 33.52
N ARG A 241 3.44 -23.46 34.81
CA ARG A 241 3.19 -22.55 35.93
C ARG A 241 4.20 -21.41 36.03
N ASP A 242 5.38 -21.59 35.44
CA ASP A 242 6.47 -20.62 35.42
C ASP A 242 6.43 -19.75 34.16
N GLY A 243 5.45 -19.96 33.28
CA GLY A 243 5.21 -19.19 32.06
C GLY A 243 5.99 -19.69 30.83
N HIS A 244 6.72 -20.82 30.92
CA HIS A 244 7.43 -21.36 29.78
C HIS A 244 6.46 -22.06 28.79
N VAL A 245 6.76 -21.95 27.51
CA VAL A 245 5.99 -22.63 26.47
C VAL A 245 6.17 -24.14 26.59
N LEU A 246 5.08 -24.88 26.78
CA LEU A 246 5.06 -26.33 26.82
C LEU A 246 4.86 -26.92 25.42
N ARG A 247 3.83 -26.49 24.75
CA ARG A 247 3.42 -26.97 23.43
C ARG A 247 2.40 -26.04 22.78
N ILE A 248 2.12 -26.26 21.51
CA ILE A 248 1.00 -25.67 20.79
C ILE A 248 -0.03 -26.77 20.56
N VAL A 249 -1.30 -26.48 20.83
CA VAL A 249 -2.41 -27.41 20.60
C VAL A 249 -3.33 -26.83 19.56
N GLU A 250 -3.50 -27.52 18.44
CA GLU A 250 -4.41 -27.11 17.39
C GLU A 250 -5.87 -27.15 17.86
N GLN A 251 -6.71 -26.25 17.31
CA GLN A 251 -8.11 -26.09 17.68
C GLN A 251 -8.89 -27.42 17.78
N ARG A 252 -8.62 -28.37 16.85
CA ARG A 252 -9.35 -29.64 16.76
C ARG A 252 -8.89 -30.70 17.76
N ASP A 253 -7.68 -30.55 18.28
CA ASP A 253 -7.05 -31.46 19.24
C ASP A 253 -7.13 -30.92 20.66
N ALA A 254 -7.59 -29.65 20.85
CA ALA A 254 -7.63 -28.95 22.12
C ALA A 254 -8.81 -29.43 23.00
N ASN A 255 -8.53 -29.68 24.28
CA ASN A 255 -9.56 -29.91 25.29
C ASN A 255 -10.24 -28.61 25.75
N ARG A 256 -11.26 -28.71 26.58
CA ARG A 256 -12.07 -27.55 27.03
C ARG A 256 -11.25 -26.45 27.76
N SER A 257 -10.25 -26.83 28.55
CA SER A 257 -9.39 -25.86 29.24
C SER A 257 -8.39 -25.20 28.31
N GLU A 258 -7.88 -25.93 27.33
CA GLU A 258 -6.97 -25.41 26.30
C GLU A 258 -7.69 -24.46 25.34
N LEU A 259 -8.94 -24.75 24.97
CA LEU A 259 -9.78 -23.85 24.15
C LEU A 259 -10.02 -22.48 24.81
N ALA A 260 -9.96 -22.38 26.14
CA ALA A 260 -10.11 -21.12 26.86
C ALA A 260 -8.85 -20.23 26.84
N VAL A 261 -7.72 -20.73 26.35
CA VAL A 261 -6.47 -19.96 26.23
C VAL A 261 -6.61 -18.96 25.08
N GLN A 262 -6.33 -17.67 25.35
CA GLN A 262 -6.42 -16.59 24.38
C GLN A 262 -5.12 -16.34 23.61
N GLU A 263 -3.99 -16.83 24.12
CA GLU A 263 -2.71 -16.73 23.41
C GLU A 263 -2.66 -17.78 22.30
N VAL A 264 -2.48 -17.31 21.07
CA VAL A 264 -2.55 -18.14 19.87
C VAL A 264 -1.25 -18.15 19.07
N ASN A 265 -1.06 -19.23 18.34
CA ASN A 265 0.00 -19.43 17.36
C ASN A 265 -0.32 -18.66 16.08
N THR A 266 0.61 -17.84 15.60
CA THR A 266 0.46 -17.10 14.35
C THR A 266 1.03 -17.83 13.12
N SER A 267 1.61 -19.01 13.29
CA SER A 267 2.33 -19.74 12.24
C SER A 267 3.58 -19.02 11.70
N VAL A 268 4.22 -18.22 12.57
CA VAL A 268 5.55 -17.64 12.32
C VAL A 268 6.53 -18.14 13.38
N TYR A 269 7.67 -18.64 12.93
CA TYR A 269 8.65 -19.28 13.81
C TYR A 269 10.07 -18.89 13.43
N VAL A 270 10.95 -18.88 14.41
CA VAL A 270 12.42 -18.86 14.22
C VAL A 270 13.00 -20.08 14.90
N PHE A 271 13.84 -20.81 14.20
CA PHE A 271 14.55 -21.98 14.73
C PHE A 271 16.05 -21.89 14.47
N ASP A 272 16.85 -22.46 15.36
CA ASP A 272 18.20 -22.88 14.99
C ASP A 272 18.11 -23.94 13.88
N ALA A 273 18.90 -23.76 12.80
CA ALA A 273 18.79 -24.61 11.61
C ALA A 273 19.05 -26.11 11.90
N LYS A 274 19.99 -26.41 12.80
CA LYS A 274 20.33 -27.78 13.18
C LYS A 274 19.25 -28.40 14.05
N LEU A 275 18.68 -27.60 14.95
CA LEU A 275 17.57 -28.03 15.78
C LEU A 275 16.32 -28.28 14.94
N LEU A 276 16.00 -27.38 14.01
CA LEU A 276 14.88 -27.56 13.08
C LEU A 276 15.02 -28.87 12.30
N SER A 277 16.20 -29.13 11.72
CA SER A 277 16.44 -30.38 10.94
C SER A 277 16.17 -31.63 11.76
N ARG A 278 16.50 -31.63 13.06
CA ARG A 278 16.20 -32.76 13.97
C ARG A 278 14.71 -32.82 14.31
N ALA A 279 14.13 -31.68 14.68
CA ALA A 279 12.75 -31.61 15.15
C ALA A 279 11.75 -32.06 14.06
N ILE A 280 11.99 -31.67 12.81
CA ILE A 280 11.10 -32.07 11.70
C ILE A 280 11.28 -33.54 11.26
N ALA A 281 12.45 -34.17 11.52
CA ALA A 281 12.69 -35.58 11.19
C ALA A 281 11.79 -36.54 12.01
N ASP A 282 11.45 -36.13 13.24
CA ASP A 282 10.68 -36.93 14.19
C ASP A 282 9.17 -36.65 14.16
N LEU A 283 8.69 -35.77 13.25
CA LEU A 283 7.27 -35.41 13.13
C LEU A 283 6.41 -36.66 12.79
N LYS A 284 5.22 -36.69 13.39
CA LYS A 284 4.23 -37.76 13.18
C LYS A 284 2.90 -37.14 12.77
N SER A 285 2.04 -37.92 12.14
CA SER A 285 0.69 -37.53 11.72
C SER A 285 -0.42 -38.04 12.66
N ASN A 286 -0.10 -38.29 13.93
CA ASN A 286 -1.02 -38.84 14.91
C ASN A 286 -1.90 -37.72 15.55
N ASN A 287 -2.69 -37.07 14.74
CA ASN A 287 -3.59 -35.97 15.17
C ASN A 287 -4.94 -36.08 14.48
N ALA A 288 -5.91 -35.25 14.85
CA ALA A 288 -7.29 -35.29 14.35
C ALA A 288 -7.41 -35.11 12.82
N GLN A 289 -6.40 -34.53 12.16
CA GLN A 289 -6.39 -34.29 10.71
C GLN A 289 -5.53 -35.30 9.94
N GLY A 290 -4.68 -36.09 10.62
CA GLY A 290 -3.73 -36.99 9.97
C GLY A 290 -2.61 -36.26 9.21
N GLU A 291 -2.29 -35.03 9.59
CA GLU A 291 -1.34 -34.14 8.95
C GLU A 291 -0.03 -34.03 9.75
N PHE A 292 1.07 -33.68 9.06
CA PHE A 292 2.31 -33.36 9.75
C PHE A 292 2.26 -31.90 10.21
N TYR A 293 2.02 -31.66 11.50
CA TYR A 293 1.98 -30.32 12.06
C TYR A 293 3.38 -29.78 12.39
N LEU A 294 3.68 -28.56 11.94
CA LEU A 294 4.92 -27.87 12.33
C LEU A 294 4.93 -27.53 13.83
N THR A 295 3.76 -27.35 14.43
CA THR A 295 3.60 -27.09 15.86
C THR A 295 4.19 -28.21 16.74
N ASP A 296 4.19 -29.45 16.27
CA ASP A 296 4.78 -30.58 16.99
C ASP A 296 6.32 -30.53 17.02
N ALA A 297 6.94 -29.81 16.06
CA ALA A 297 8.38 -29.58 16.06
C ALA A 297 8.86 -28.75 17.27
N LEU A 298 8.00 -27.89 17.82
CA LEU A 298 8.33 -27.12 19.04
C LEU A 298 8.46 -28.00 20.28
N GLU A 299 7.63 -29.04 20.40
CA GLU A 299 7.73 -29.99 21.53
C GLU A 299 9.04 -30.78 21.45
N THR A 300 9.44 -31.20 20.25
CA THR A 300 10.74 -31.87 20.03
C THR A 300 11.88 -30.88 20.30
N ALA A 301 11.78 -29.62 19.83
CA ALA A 301 12.77 -28.58 20.07
C ALA A 301 12.94 -28.30 21.56
N ARG A 302 11.86 -28.30 22.35
CA ARG A 302 11.89 -28.10 23.80
C ARG A 302 12.69 -29.17 24.54
N SER A 303 12.64 -30.40 24.09
CA SER A 303 13.42 -31.50 24.70
C SER A 303 14.92 -31.38 24.45
N ALA A 304 15.33 -30.60 23.45
CA ALA A 304 16.72 -30.41 23.02
C ALA A 304 17.27 -28.98 23.30
N GLY A 305 16.42 -28.04 23.75
CA GLY A 305 16.81 -26.65 23.99
C GLY A 305 15.70 -25.79 24.59
N THR A 306 15.89 -24.49 24.63
CA THR A 306 14.88 -23.52 25.09
C THR A 306 13.91 -23.15 23.97
N VAL A 307 12.62 -23.10 24.30
CA VAL A 307 11.56 -22.61 23.42
C VAL A 307 10.95 -21.34 24.00
N GLY A 308 10.98 -20.26 23.23
CA GLY A 308 10.38 -18.99 23.58
C GLY A 308 9.09 -18.70 22.79
N ALA A 309 8.30 -17.78 23.30
CA ALA A 309 7.19 -17.15 22.57
C ALA A 309 7.34 -15.64 22.65
N PHE A 310 7.25 -14.98 21.49
CA PHE A 310 7.27 -13.53 21.36
C PHE A 310 5.88 -13.05 20.95
N THR A 311 5.27 -12.23 21.78
CA THR A 311 3.93 -11.70 21.48
C THR A 311 4.05 -10.50 20.53
N ALA A 312 3.35 -10.54 19.42
CA ALA A 312 3.33 -9.45 18.44
C ALA A 312 2.87 -8.14 19.11
N PRO A 313 3.58 -7.03 18.88
CA PRO A 313 3.19 -5.72 19.43
C PRO A 313 1.84 -5.24 18.90
N ASP A 314 1.52 -5.54 17.64
CA ASP A 314 0.23 -5.27 17.01
C ASP A 314 -0.45 -6.60 16.62
N PRO A 315 -1.55 -6.98 17.30
CA PRO A 315 -2.28 -8.21 16.97
C PRO A 315 -2.74 -8.30 15.52
N LEU A 316 -3.08 -7.16 14.91
CA LEU A 316 -3.56 -7.11 13.53
C LEU A 316 -2.47 -7.48 12.52
N SER A 317 -1.21 -7.17 12.81
CA SER A 317 -0.08 -7.48 11.92
C SER A 317 0.09 -8.97 11.67
N VAL A 318 -0.40 -9.81 12.56
CA VAL A 318 -0.26 -11.26 12.53
C VAL A 318 -1.59 -12.00 12.35
N GLU A 319 -2.65 -11.28 12.00
CA GLU A 319 -3.95 -11.89 11.72
C GLU A 319 -3.95 -12.58 10.35
N GLY A 320 -4.33 -13.85 10.35
CA GLY A 320 -4.42 -14.67 9.14
C GLY A 320 -5.78 -14.56 8.46
N VAL A 321 -5.79 -14.40 7.14
CA VAL A 321 -7.00 -14.36 6.32
C VAL A 321 -7.34 -15.77 5.83
N ASN A 322 -8.48 -16.31 6.23
CA ASN A 322 -8.93 -17.64 5.84
C ASN A 322 -10.17 -17.65 4.94
N ASP A 323 -10.97 -16.60 5.01
CA ASP A 323 -12.17 -16.42 4.21
C ASP A 323 -12.37 -14.95 3.78
N ARG A 324 -13.45 -14.71 3.04
CA ARG A 324 -13.72 -13.36 2.50
C ARG A 324 -14.25 -12.38 3.52
N ILE A 325 -14.81 -12.86 4.63
CA ILE A 325 -15.28 -11.99 5.73
C ILE A 325 -14.08 -11.43 6.47
N GLN A 326 -13.12 -12.32 6.81
CA GLN A 326 -11.85 -11.89 7.43
C GLN A 326 -11.07 -10.95 6.50
N LEU A 327 -11.02 -11.27 5.19
CA LEU A 327 -10.39 -10.38 4.22
C LEU A 327 -11.01 -8.98 4.22
N ALA A 328 -12.34 -8.88 4.20
CA ALA A 328 -13.03 -7.59 4.18
C ALA A 328 -12.81 -6.78 5.47
N ALA A 329 -12.85 -7.45 6.62
CA ALA A 329 -12.62 -6.81 7.92
C ALA A 329 -11.19 -6.26 8.02
N LEU A 330 -10.20 -7.09 7.66
CA LEU A 330 -8.79 -6.71 7.67
C LEU A 330 -8.49 -5.57 6.67
N ALA A 331 -9.08 -5.64 5.47
CA ALA A 331 -8.93 -4.60 4.46
C ALA A 331 -9.48 -3.24 4.94
N LYS A 332 -10.62 -3.25 5.61
CA LYS A 332 -11.22 -2.03 6.16
C LYS A 332 -10.33 -1.39 7.23
N GLU A 333 -9.83 -2.18 8.16
CA GLU A 333 -8.96 -1.68 9.24
C GLU A 333 -7.61 -1.18 8.70
N HIS A 334 -7.03 -1.89 7.75
CA HIS A 334 -5.81 -1.43 7.08
C HIS A 334 -6.03 -0.08 6.38
N ASN A 335 -7.09 0.01 5.57
CA ASN A 335 -7.44 1.26 4.87
C ASN A 335 -7.65 2.43 5.84
N ARG A 336 -8.30 2.18 6.99
CA ARG A 336 -8.45 3.18 8.05
C ARG A 336 -7.08 3.70 8.53
N ARG A 337 -6.12 2.80 8.76
CA ARG A 337 -4.74 3.15 9.17
C ARG A 337 -4.01 3.93 8.08
N VAL A 338 -4.16 3.54 6.82
CA VAL A 338 -3.59 4.26 5.66
C VAL A 338 -4.14 5.67 5.59
N CYS A 339 -5.47 5.83 5.68
CA CYS A 339 -6.11 7.16 5.69
C CYS A 339 -5.63 8.01 6.88
N GLU A 340 -5.51 7.44 8.08
CA GLU A 340 -4.98 8.17 9.25
C GLU A 340 -3.53 8.61 9.05
N ALA A 341 -2.69 7.77 8.46
CA ALA A 341 -1.30 8.11 8.18
C ALA A 341 -1.21 9.30 7.21
N TRP A 342 -2.02 9.29 6.15
CA TRP A 342 -2.09 10.41 5.21
C TRP A 342 -2.63 11.69 5.86
N MET A 343 -3.70 11.61 6.66
CA MET A 343 -4.21 12.76 7.41
C MET A 343 -3.16 13.35 8.38
N ARG A 344 -2.36 12.51 9.02
CA ARG A 344 -1.25 12.96 9.89
C ARG A 344 -0.11 13.61 9.11
N SER A 345 0.07 13.26 7.84
CA SER A 345 1.07 13.87 6.95
C SER A 345 0.60 15.17 6.28
N GLY A 346 -0.65 15.60 6.51
CA GLY A 346 -1.18 16.86 6.01
C GLY A 346 -2.15 16.74 4.84
N VAL A 347 -2.66 15.55 4.56
CA VAL A 347 -3.73 15.31 3.58
C VAL A 347 -5.09 15.48 4.26
N THR A 348 -6.04 16.13 3.60
CA THR A 348 -7.44 16.22 4.05
C THR A 348 -8.26 15.09 3.43
N ILE A 349 -8.80 14.19 4.23
CA ILE A 349 -9.73 13.13 3.78
C ILE A 349 -11.07 13.38 4.47
N LEU A 350 -12.11 13.78 3.70
CA LEU A 350 -13.40 14.18 4.29
C LEU A 350 -14.18 13.00 4.87
N ASP A 351 -14.08 11.84 4.23
CA ASP A 351 -14.77 10.63 4.68
C ASP A 351 -13.85 9.42 4.50
N PRO A 352 -13.06 9.08 5.52
CA PRO A 352 -12.18 7.91 5.48
C PRO A 352 -12.90 6.57 5.31
N GLU A 353 -14.18 6.50 5.69
CA GLU A 353 -14.96 5.25 5.61
C GLU A 353 -15.30 4.84 4.17
N THR A 354 -15.40 5.81 3.25
CA THR A 354 -15.71 5.57 1.83
C THR A 354 -14.54 5.84 0.90
N THR A 355 -13.41 6.30 1.44
CA THR A 355 -12.17 6.56 0.69
C THR A 355 -11.24 5.35 0.79
N TRP A 356 -10.76 4.85 -0.35
CA TRP A 356 -9.86 3.71 -0.42
C TRP A 356 -8.55 4.09 -1.09
N ILE A 357 -7.43 3.85 -0.41
CA ILE A 357 -6.08 4.22 -0.85
C ILE A 357 -5.20 2.98 -0.78
N GLU A 358 -4.62 2.58 -1.91
CA GLU A 358 -3.67 1.47 -1.98
C GLU A 358 -2.27 1.89 -1.49
N ASP A 359 -1.44 0.92 -1.14
CA ASP A 359 -0.16 1.16 -0.45
C ASP A 359 0.89 1.92 -1.26
N ASP A 360 0.86 1.79 -2.59
CA ASP A 360 1.83 2.43 -3.50
C ASP A 360 1.37 3.80 -4.00
N VAL A 361 0.27 4.32 -3.43
CA VAL A 361 -0.22 5.69 -3.72
C VAL A 361 0.61 6.71 -2.94
N GLU A 362 0.98 7.80 -3.60
CA GLU A 362 1.69 8.92 -3.01
C GLU A 362 0.84 10.18 -3.03
N LEU A 363 0.67 10.82 -1.88
CA LEU A 363 -0.09 12.06 -1.73
C LEU A 363 0.80 13.17 -1.15
N ALA A 364 0.84 14.32 -1.81
CA ALA A 364 1.52 15.50 -1.28
C ALA A 364 0.69 16.16 -0.15
N ARG A 365 1.29 17.13 0.52
CA ARG A 365 0.59 17.93 1.52
C ARG A 365 -0.52 18.75 0.88
N ASP A 366 -1.52 19.08 1.69
CA ASP A 366 -2.68 19.89 1.30
C ASP A 366 -3.56 19.29 0.19
N VAL A 367 -3.31 18.04 -0.22
CA VAL A 367 -4.25 17.28 -1.06
C VAL A 367 -5.55 17.11 -0.31
N THR A 368 -6.67 17.29 -1.01
CA THR A 368 -8.01 17.03 -0.48
C THR A 368 -8.66 15.86 -1.21
N VAL A 369 -9.03 14.80 -0.46
CA VAL A 369 -9.77 13.65 -0.99
C VAL A 369 -11.20 13.68 -0.49
N LEU A 370 -12.14 13.74 -1.44
CA LEU A 370 -13.58 13.79 -1.20
C LEU A 370 -14.19 12.38 -1.17
N PRO A 371 -15.39 12.21 -0.57
CA PRO A 371 -15.99 10.90 -0.33
C PRO A 371 -16.14 10.00 -1.57
N GLY A 372 -16.06 8.69 -1.37
CA GLY A 372 -16.27 7.69 -2.41
C GLY A 372 -15.15 7.60 -3.44
N SER A 373 -13.95 8.06 -3.09
CA SER A 373 -12.79 8.05 -3.99
C SER A 373 -11.94 6.79 -3.80
N PHE A 374 -11.39 6.28 -4.92
CA PHE A 374 -10.51 5.12 -4.98
C PHE A 374 -9.20 5.52 -5.65
N LEU A 375 -8.09 5.46 -4.92
CA LEU A 375 -6.75 5.75 -5.40
C LEU A 375 -5.94 4.45 -5.41
N GLN A 376 -5.51 4.03 -6.60
CA GLN A 376 -4.99 2.68 -6.82
C GLN A 376 -3.67 2.68 -7.60
N GLY A 377 -2.92 1.59 -7.46
CA GLY A 377 -1.65 1.39 -8.14
C GLY A 377 -0.61 2.46 -7.75
N HIS A 378 0.20 2.85 -8.71
CA HIS A 378 1.25 3.87 -8.54
C HIS A 378 0.72 5.29 -8.79
N THR A 379 -0.44 5.61 -8.21
CA THR A 379 -1.03 6.95 -8.34
C THR A 379 -0.28 7.97 -7.48
N VAL A 380 0.06 9.11 -8.09
CA VAL A 380 0.74 10.24 -7.43
C VAL A 380 -0.14 11.47 -7.53
N VAL A 381 -0.36 12.16 -6.41
CA VAL A 381 -1.19 13.38 -6.35
C VAL A 381 -0.40 14.53 -5.74
N GLY A 382 -0.27 15.62 -6.50
CA GLY A 382 0.50 16.81 -6.17
C GLY A 382 -0.19 17.73 -5.17
N GLU A 383 0.59 18.66 -4.62
CA GLU A 383 0.20 19.60 -3.56
C GLU A 383 -1.04 20.42 -3.94
N GLY A 384 -1.99 20.54 -3.01
CA GLY A 384 -3.21 21.33 -3.19
C GLY A 384 -4.23 20.77 -4.18
N ALA A 385 -3.98 19.59 -4.77
CA ALA A 385 -4.93 18.97 -5.69
C ALA A 385 -6.19 18.46 -4.96
N VAL A 386 -7.32 18.42 -5.67
CA VAL A 386 -8.61 17.96 -5.15
C VAL A 386 -9.06 16.73 -5.95
N VAL A 387 -9.27 15.62 -5.26
CA VAL A 387 -9.71 14.35 -5.84
C VAL A 387 -11.07 13.95 -5.28
N GLY A 388 -12.03 13.71 -6.16
CA GLY A 388 -13.37 13.29 -5.76
C GLY A 388 -14.44 14.40 -5.93
N PRO A 389 -15.68 14.14 -5.46
CA PRO A 389 -16.15 12.86 -4.92
C PRO A 389 -16.32 11.79 -6.00
N TYR A 390 -16.42 10.52 -5.61
CA TYR A 390 -16.70 9.38 -6.51
C TYR A 390 -15.73 9.31 -7.70
N THR A 391 -14.45 9.52 -7.43
CA THR A 391 -13.37 9.50 -8.42
C THR A 391 -12.52 8.24 -8.26
N THR A 392 -12.13 7.64 -9.39
CA THR A 392 -11.21 6.50 -9.40
C THR A 392 -9.94 6.90 -10.15
N LEU A 393 -8.81 6.87 -9.47
CA LEU A 393 -7.48 7.06 -10.04
C LEU A 393 -6.74 5.72 -10.05
N ILE A 394 -6.14 5.33 -11.17
CA ILE A 394 -5.37 4.09 -11.31
C ILE A 394 -4.09 4.40 -12.08
N ASP A 395 -2.93 4.22 -11.46
CA ASP A 395 -1.62 4.52 -12.09
C ASP A 395 -1.61 5.91 -12.74
N ALA A 396 -2.17 6.90 -12.04
CA ALA A 396 -2.37 8.26 -12.55
C ALA A 396 -1.43 9.24 -11.85
N THR A 397 -0.91 10.20 -12.61
CA THR A 397 -0.17 11.34 -12.06
C THR A 397 -1.05 12.57 -12.14
N ILE A 398 -1.33 13.18 -11.00
CA ILE A 398 -2.13 14.40 -10.87
C ILE A 398 -1.21 15.48 -10.31
N ASP A 399 -0.94 16.51 -11.08
CA ASP A 399 -0.06 17.59 -10.64
C ASP A 399 -0.74 18.53 -9.64
N ALA A 400 0.04 19.46 -9.09
CA ALA A 400 -0.41 20.39 -8.08
C ALA A 400 -1.62 21.22 -8.53
N GLU A 401 -2.51 21.53 -7.58
CA GLU A 401 -3.70 22.39 -7.79
C GLU A 401 -4.74 21.82 -8.77
N ALA A 402 -4.52 20.64 -9.37
CA ALA A 402 -5.47 20.04 -10.28
C ALA A 402 -6.73 19.53 -9.55
N VAL A 403 -7.86 19.55 -10.26
CA VAL A 403 -9.16 19.08 -9.74
C VAL A 403 -9.66 17.93 -10.59
N VAL A 404 -9.95 16.78 -9.95
CA VAL A 404 -10.51 15.60 -10.63
C VAL A 404 -11.80 15.19 -9.93
N GLU A 405 -12.94 15.46 -10.54
CA GLU A 405 -14.26 15.25 -9.95
C GLU A 405 -15.06 14.17 -10.68
N ARG A 406 -15.69 13.24 -9.93
CA ARG A 406 -16.64 12.21 -10.47
C ARG A 406 -16.16 11.55 -11.76
N SER A 407 -14.90 11.19 -11.80
CA SER A 407 -14.25 10.76 -13.03
C SER A 407 -13.42 9.49 -12.81
N ARG A 408 -13.10 8.81 -13.92
CA ARG A 408 -12.14 7.71 -13.92
C ARG A 408 -10.91 8.12 -14.73
N VAL A 409 -9.76 8.13 -14.08
CA VAL A 409 -8.45 8.43 -14.70
C VAL A 409 -7.55 7.22 -14.55
N GLN A 410 -7.05 6.70 -15.67
CA GLN A 410 -6.20 5.52 -15.69
C GLN A 410 -4.96 5.77 -16.54
N GLY A 411 -3.76 5.49 -15.99
CA GLY A 411 -2.49 5.55 -16.71
C GLY A 411 -2.32 6.83 -17.51
N SER A 412 -2.62 7.97 -16.88
CA SER A 412 -2.64 9.29 -17.52
C SER A 412 -2.00 10.33 -16.61
N HIS A 413 -1.41 11.35 -17.22
CA HIS A 413 -0.85 12.52 -16.54
C HIS A 413 -1.79 13.72 -16.71
N ILE A 414 -2.12 14.37 -15.62
CA ILE A 414 -2.97 15.55 -15.52
C ILE A 414 -2.13 16.70 -15.00
N GLY A 415 -1.91 17.70 -15.83
CA GLY A 415 -1.05 18.84 -15.53
C GLY A 415 -1.61 19.77 -14.45
N ARG A 416 -0.75 20.67 -13.99
CA ARG A 416 -1.02 21.62 -12.91
C ARG A 416 -2.28 22.45 -13.18
N ALA A 417 -3.10 22.63 -12.15
CA ALA A 417 -4.34 23.42 -12.20
C ALA A 417 -5.35 22.97 -13.28
N ALA A 418 -5.20 21.77 -13.84
CA ALA A 418 -6.16 21.21 -14.78
C ALA A 418 -7.47 20.83 -14.08
N ASN A 419 -8.58 20.87 -14.81
CA ASN A 419 -9.91 20.60 -14.30
C ASN A 419 -10.56 19.43 -15.08
N ILE A 420 -10.73 18.28 -14.41
CA ILE A 420 -11.25 17.05 -15.01
C ILE A 420 -12.58 16.68 -14.39
N GLY A 421 -13.58 16.50 -15.24
CA GLY A 421 -14.90 16.07 -14.84
C GLY A 421 -15.99 17.15 -14.89
N PRO A 422 -17.18 16.82 -14.34
CA PRO A 422 -17.57 15.49 -13.88
C PRO A 422 -17.84 14.49 -15.01
N TRP A 423 -17.79 13.18 -14.68
CA TRP A 423 -18.06 12.06 -15.60
C TRP A 423 -17.15 12.00 -16.83
N THR A 424 -15.88 12.30 -16.62
CA THR A 424 -14.83 12.14 -17.63
C THR A 424 -14.20 10.74 -17.50
N TYR A 425 -13.93 10.10 -18.66
CA TYR A 425 -13.19 8.84 -18.72
C TYR A 425 -11.85 9.02 -19.43
N MET A 426 -10.77 8.99 -18.66
CA MET A 426 -9.40 9.00 -19.18
C MET A 426 -8.88 7.56 -19.27
N ARG A 427 -8.77 7.05 -20.51
CA ARG A 427 -8.10 5.77 -20.79
C ARG A 427 -6.59 5.96 -20.78
N PRO A 428 -5.79 4.87 -20.69
CA PRO A 428 -4.33 5.01 -20.60
C PRO A 428 -3.68 5.79 -21.75
N GLY A 429 -2.61 6.54 -21.40
CA GLY A 429 -1.72 7.21 -22.34
C GLY A 429 -2.14 8.65 -22.69
N ASN A 430 -2.93 9.31 -21.85
CA ASN A 430 -3.17 10.74 -22.02
C ASN A 430 -2.14 11.57 -21.25
N GLU A 431 -1.78 12.71 -21.84
CA GLU A 431 -0.93 13.74 -21.26
C GLU A 431 -1.63 15.09 -21.43
N LEU A 432 -2.11 15.66 -20.33
CA LEU A 432 -2.77 16.95 -20.32
C LEU A 432 -1.82 17.99 -19.71
N GLY A 433 -1.64 19.08 -20.41
CA GLY A 433 -0.86 20.22 -19.96
C GLY A 433 -1.53 21.02 -18.83
N GLU A 434 -0.87 22.10 -18.42
CA GLU A 434 -1.35 22.97 -17.36
C GLU A 434 -2.65 23.68 -17.75
N GLU A 435 -3.51 23.94 -16.76
CA GLU A 435 -4.77 24.70 -16.89
C GLU A 435 -5.75 24.12 -17.95
N THR A 436 -5.56 22.85 -18.32
CA THR A 436 -6.45 22.18 -19.29
C THR A 436 -7.81 21.86 -18.68
N LYS A 437 -8.80 21.65 -19.53
CA LYS A 437 -10.13 21.21 -19.12
C LYS A 437 -10.60 20.02 -19.91
N ALA A 438 -10.97 18.94 -19.23
CA ALA A 438 -11.77 17.85 -19.78
C ALA A 438 -13.07 17.76 -18.99
N GLY A 439 -14.17 18.22 -19.60
CA GLY A 439 -15.45 18.40 -18.89
C GLY A 439 -16.39 17.21 -19.01
N ALA A 440 -17.68 17.48 -18.79
CA ALA A 440 -18.68 16.43 -18.65
C ALA A 440 -18.82 15.52 -19.89
N PHE A 441 -18.82 14.19 -19.63
CA PHE A 441 -18.99 13.14 -20.65
C PHE A 441 -17.91 13.17 -21.74
N VAL A 442 -16.68 13.52 -21.38
CA VAL A 442 -15.53 13.46 -22.27
C VAL A 442 -14.81 12.12 -22.07
N GLU A 443 -14.53 11.44 -23.18
CA GLU A 443 -13.63 10.28 -23.19
C GLU A 443 -12.34 10.64 -23.93
N MET A 444 -11.18 10.32 -23.33
CA MET A 444 -9.87 10.51 -23.94
C MET A 444 -9.04 9.23 -23.93
N LYS A 445 -8.23 9.04 -24.99
CA LYS A 445 -7.32 7.91 -25.12
C LYS A 445 -6.09 8.29 -25.93
N LYS A 446 -4.89 8.12 -25.36
CA LYS A 446 -3.63 8.48 -26.03
C LYS A 446 -3.70 9.86 -26.69
N ALA A 447 -4.23 10.81 -25.91
CA ALA A 447 -4.38 12.21 -26.33
C ALA A 447 -3.31 13.06 -25.62
N HIS A 448 -2.67 13.94 -26.40
CA HIS A 448 -1.76 14.96 -25.87
C HIS A 448 -2.46 16.31 -26.01
N ILE A 449 -2.69 16.97 -24.91
CA ILE A 449 -3.47 18.21 -24.82
C ILE A 449 -2.56 19.33 -24.33
N GLY A 450 -2.36 20.35 -25.15
CA GLY A 450 -1.53 21.53 -24.82
C GLY A 450 -2.12 22.39 -23.70
N ASN A 451 -1.28 23.23 -23.10
CA ASN A 451 -1.65 24.08 -21.99
C ASN A 451 -2.86 24.97 -22.31
N GLY A 452 -3.73 25.19 -21.33
CA GLY A 452 -4.92 26.04 -21.47
C GLY A 452 -6.00 25.52 -22.42
N THR A 453 -5.81 24.37 -23.06
CA THR A 453 -6.76 23.79 -24.02
C THR A 453 -7.96 23.18 -23.31
N LYS A 454 -9.16 23.36 -23.91
CA LYS A 454 -10.43 22.98 -23.30
C LYS A 454 -11.22 22.02 -24.18
N VAL A 455 -11.63 20.90 -23.59
CA VAL A 455 -12.54 19.91 -24.16
C VAL A 455 -13.76 19.79 -23.22
N PRO A 456 -14.67 20.75 -23.21
CA PRO A 456 -15.61 20.93 -22.10
C PRO A 456 -16.80 19.95 -22.08
N HIS A 457 -17.21 19.35 -23.23
CA HIS A 457 -18.47 18.63 -23.31
C HIS A 457 -18.49 17.49 -24.32
N LEU A 458 -19.10 16.33 -23.94
CA LEU A 458 -19.65 15.30 -24.83
C LEU A 458 -18.74 14.90 -26.00
N SER A 459 -17.44 14.79 -25.79
CA SER A 459 -16.47 14.60 -26.87
C SER A 459 -15.65 13.32 -26.72
N TYR A 460 -15.24 12.74 -27.84
CA TYR A 460 -14.26 11.68 -27.89
C TYR A 460 -12.97 12.17 -28.54
N ILE A 461 -11.89 12.18 -27.78
CA ILE A 461 -10.56 12.58 -28.23
C ILE A 461 -9.61 11.38 -28.13
N GLY A 462 -9.42 10.70 -29.24
CA GLY A 462 -8.62 9.48 -29.31
C GLY A 462 -7.47 9.57 -30.31
N ASP A 463 -6.29 9.12 -29.93
CA ASP A 463 -5.06 9.13 -30.75
C ASP A 463 -4.86 10.54 -31.37
N ALA A 464 -4.96 11.60 -30.55
CA ALA A 464 -4.96 12.99 -31.02
C ALA A 464 -3.92 13.83 -30.30
N GLN A 465 -3.45 14.87 -30.98
CA GLN A 465 -2.62 15.93 -30.44
C GLN A 465 -3.32 17.26 -30.67
N LEU A 466 -3.56 18.00 -29.59
CA LEU A 466 -4.14 19.34 -29.58
C LEU A 466 -3.09 20.33 -29.06
N GLY A 467 -2.90 21.41 -29.76
CA GLY A 467 -2.02 22.50 -29.35
C GLY A 467 -2.54 23.25 -28.12
N GLU A 468 -1.90 24.37 -27.80
CA GLU A 468 -2.24 25.19 -26.64
C GLU A 468 -3.45 26.09 -26.92
N HIS A 469 -4.16 26.49 -25.86
CA HIS A 469 -5.27 27.45 -25.88
C HIS A 469 -6.42 27.12 -26.85
N THR A 470 -6.46 25.89 -27.36
CA THR A 470 -7.49 25.41 -28.29
C THR A 470 -8.79 25.11 -27.54
N ASN A 471 -9.93 25.49 -28.12
CA ASN A 471 -11.24 25.22 -27.57
C ASN A 471 -12.02 24.24 -28.46
N ILE A 472 -12.35 23.08 -27.92
CA ILE A 472 -13.10 22.03 -28.62
C ILE A 472 -14.59 22.18 -28.34
N GLY A 473 -15.39 22.39 -29.39
CA GLY A 473 -16.85 22.44 -29.30
C GLY A 473 -17.47 21.10 -28.88
N GLY A 474 -18.56 21.17 -28.13
CA GLY A 474 -19.26 19.98 -27.64
C GLY A 474 -19.69 19.02 -28.75
N GLY A 475 -19.60 17.72 -28.50
CA GLY A 475 -19.93 16.68 -29.48
C GLY A 475 -18.86 16.43 -30.56
N THR A 476 -17.63 16.90 -30.31
CA THR A 476 -16.49 16.66 -31.20
C THR A 476 -15.98 15.22 -31.09
N ILE A 477 -15.71 14.60 -32.23
CA ILE A 477 -15.17 13.25 -32.32
C ILE A 477 -13.94 13.23 -33.23
N THR A 478 -12.82 12.69 -32.73
CA THR A 478 -11.69 12.28 -33.58
C THR A 478 -11.95 10.85 -34.06
N ALA A 479 -12.34 10.68 -35.31
CA ALA A 479 -12.58 9.37 -35.91
C ALA A 479 -11.22 8.73 -36.28
N ASN A 480 -10.61 8.11 -35.32
CA ASN A 480 -9.23 7.61 -35.35
C ASN A 480 -9.07 6.18 -35.89
N TYR A 481 -10.15 5.47 -36.24
CA TYR A 481 -10.10 4.08 -36.68
C TYR A 481 -10.79 3.90 -38.04
N ASP A 482 -10.06 3.37 -39.01
CA ASP A 482 -10.51 3.16 -40.40
C ASP A 482 -11.05 1.75 -40.66
N GLY A 483 -11.17 0.91 -39.63
CA GLY A 483 -11.57 -0.49 -39.71
C GLY A 483 -10.38 -1.45 -39.60
N VAL A 484 -9.15 -0.99 -39.81
CA VAL A 484 -7.93 -1.79 -39.78
C VAL A 484 -6.87 -1.11 -38.90
N HIS A 485 -6.59 0.17 -39.13
CA HIS A 485 -5.52 0.92 -38.47
C HIS A 485 -6.08 2.07 -37.63
N LYS A 486 -5.26 2.49 -36.64
CA LYS A 486 -5.51 3.71 -35.89
C LYS A 486 -4.64 4.82 -36.43
N ASN A 487 -5.29 5.93 -36.77
CA ASN A 487 -4.69 7.11 -37.38
C ASN A 487 -4.76 8.28 -36.38
N ARG A 488 -3.88 9.26 -36.55
CA ARG A 488 -3.78 10.41 -35.66
C ARG A 488 -4.49 11.63 -36.21
N THR A 489 -5.05 12.42 -35.29
CA THR A 489 -5.55 13.77 -35.55
C THR A 489 -4.59 14.79 -34.91
N HIS A 490 -4.16 15.78 -35.67
CA HIS A 490 -3.40 16.92 -35.17
C HIS A 490 -4.26 18.17 -35.31
N ILE A 491 -4.42 18.89 -34.19
CA ILE A 491 -5.10 20.20 -34.15
C ILE A 491 -4.11 21.16 -33.50
N GLY A 492 -3.85 22.28 -34.17
CA GLY A 492 -2.89 23.29 -33.74
C GLY A 492 -3.31 24.06 -32.49
N SER A 493 -2.60 25.13 -32.22
CA SER A 493 -2.84 26.06 -31.10
C SER A 493 -3.85 27.15 -31.50
N ASP A 494 -4.51 27.72 -30.50
CA ASP A 494 -5.48 28.83 -30.68
C ASP A 494 -6.65 28.49 -31.64
N VAL A 495 -6.97 27.20 -31.77
CA VAL A 495 -8.05 26.72 -32.66
C VAL A 495 -9.40 26.79 -31.97
N HIS A 496 -10.40 27.27 -32.69
CA HIS A 496 -11.80 27.31 -32.24
C HIS A 496 -12.64 26.26 -32.99
N VAL A 497 -12.92 25.12 -32.37
CA VAL A 497 -13.73 24.07 -32.97
C VAL A 497 -15.21 24.28 -32.67
N GLY A 498 -16.04 24.35 -33.71
CA GLY A 498 -17.49 24.41 -33.59
C GLY A 498 -18.09 23.14 -32.99
N ALA A 499 -19.31 23.21 -32.46
CA ALA A 499 -19.99 22.04 -31.92
C ALA A 499 -20.29 20.99 -32.98
N GLY A 500 -20.25 19.68 -32.59
CA GLY A 500 -20.63 18.56 -33.48
C GLY A 500 -19.63 18.29 -34.60
N ASN A 501 -18.37 18.64 -34.45
CA ASN A 501 -17.37 18.38 -35.48
C ASN A 501 -16.86 16.93 -35.45
N LEU A 502 -16.60 16.41 -36.65
CA LEU A 502 -16.00 15.10 -36.87
C LEU A 502 -14.66 15.25 -37.61
N PHE A 503 -13.56 14.96 -36.98
CA PHE A 503 -12.23 14.90 -37.58
C PHE A 503 -11.93 13.48 -38.03
N VAL A 504 -11.82 13.26 -39.33
CA VAL A 504 -11.56 11.92 -39.90
C VAL A 504 -10.05 11.75 -40.10
N ALA A 505 -9.44 11.04 -39.18
CA ALA A 505 -8.01 10.82 -39.19
C ALA A 505 -7.53 9.88 -40.32
N PRO A 506 -6.29 10.07 -40.90
CA PRO A 506 -5.35 11.09 -40.50
C PRO A 506 -5.76 12.48 -41.00
N VAL A 507 -5.66 13.50 -40.13
CA VAL A 507 -5.99 14.87 -40.48
C VAL A 507 -5.13 15.86 -39.65
N GLU A 508 -4.72 16.94 -40.31
CA GLU A 508 -3.93 18.02 -39.72
C GLU A 508 -4.70 19.34 -39.84
N VAL A 509 -4.84 20.05 -38.73
CA VAL A 509 -5.49 21.36 -38.64
C VAL A 509 -4.44 22.33 -38.06
N GLY A 510 -4.17 23.39 -38.80
CA GLY A 510 -3.17 24.40 -38.44
C GLY A 510 -3.58 25.26 -37.25
N ASP A 511 -2.68 26.17 -36.87
CA ASP A 511 -2.91 27.11 -35.78
C ASP A 511 -3.94 28.18 -36.16
N GLY A 512 -4.65 28.74 -35.16
CA GLY A 512 -5.60 29.83 -35.36
C GLY A 512 -6.85 29.48 -36.18
N VAL A 513 -7.06 28.21 -36.50
CA VAL A 513 -8.20 27.76 -37.34
C VAL A 513 -9.51 27.88 -36.58
N THR A 514 -10.57 28.30 -37.30
CA THR A 514 -11.96 28.23 -36.83
C THR A 514 -12.71 27.20 -37.64
N THR A 515 -13.45 26.28 -37.00
CA THR A 515 -14.33 25.33 -37.71
C THR A 515 -15.81 25.65 -37.49
N GLY A 516 -16.63 25.54 -38.56
CA GLY A 516 -18.07 25.68 -38.45
C GLY A 516 -18.71 24.51 -37.70
N ALA A 517 -19.83 24.76 -37.01
CA ALA A 517 -20.57 23.69 -36.33
C ALA A 517 -21.08 22.61 -37.30
N GLY A 518 -21.07 21.33 -36.87
CA GLY A 518 -21.53 20.19 -37.67
C GLY A 518 -20.61 19.81 -38.82
N SER A 519 -19.38 20.29 -38.85
CA SER A 519 -18.44 20.04 -39.95
C SER A 519 -17.78 18.66 -39.87
N VAL A 520 -17.51 18.06 -41.03
CA VAL A 520 -16.74 16.83 -41.20
C VAL A 520 -15.44 17.19 -41.88
N ILE A 521 -14.33 17.21 -41.10
CA ILE A 521 -13.01 17.60 -41.57
C ILE A 521 -12.23 16.35 -41.99
N ARG A 522 -11.83 16.28 -43.27
CA ARG A 522 -11.15 15.11 -43.89
C ARG A 522 -9.82 15.42 -44.52
N HIS A 523 -9.50 16.68 -44.72
CA HIS A 523 -8.29 17.15 -45.38
C HIS A 523 -7.56 18.15 -44.47
N ALA A 524 -6.27 18.31 -44.71
CA ALA A 524 -5.45 19.28 -43.98
C ALA A 524 -6.06 20.70 -44.14
N VAL A 525 -6.04 21.45 -43.05
CA VAL A 525 -6.51 22.83 -42.96
C VAL A 525 -5.33 23.73 -42.65
N PRO A 526 -5.00 24.72 -43.52
CA PRO A 526 -3.89 25.65 -43.25
C PRO A 526 -4.16 26.55 -42.02
N ASP A 527 -3.09 27.15 -41.50
CA ASP A 527 -3.18 28.11 -40.40
C ASP A 527 -4.12 29.28 -40.74
N ASP A 528 -4.67 29.91 -39.71
CA ASP A 528 -5.52 31.11 -39.78
C ASP A 528 -6.73 30.97 -40.73
N SER A 529 -7.21 29.77 -40.92
CA SER A 529 -8.28 29.48 -41.88
C SER A 529 -9.61 29.23 -41.16
N MET A 530 -10.72 29.48 -41.89
CA MET A 530 -12.04 29.01 -41.51
C MET A 530 -12.43 27.81 -42.40
N VAL A 531 -12.84 26.70 -41.76
CA VAL A 531 -13.30 25.51 -42.48
C VAL A 531 -14.69 25.09 -41.99
N TYR A 532 -15.58 24.80 -42.93
CA TYR A 532 -16.90 24.26 -42.61
C TYR A 532 -17.40 23.32 -43.75
N SER A 533 -18.29 22.42 -43.36
CA SER A 533 -19.01 21.59 -44.33
C SER A 533 -20.38 22.23 -44.65
N GLU A 534 -20.73 22.31 -45.93
CA GLU A 534 -22.06 22.73 -46.31
C GLU A 534 -23.05 21.58 -46.06
N ASN A 535 -23.97 21.77 -45.13
CA ASN A 535 -25.07 20.85 -44.84
C ASN A 535 -26.38 21.49 -45.27
N THR A 536 -26.97 21.02 -46.37
CA THR A 536 -28.26 21.53 -46.87
C THR A 536 -29.39 20.97 -46.01
N GLN A 537 -30.18 21.85 -45.42
CA GLN A 537 -31.42 21.45 -44.72
C GLN A 537 -32.51 21.12 -45.72
N HIS A 538 -33.07 19.91 -45.67
CA HIS A 538 -34.22 19.50 -46.46
C HIS A 538 -35.46 19.40 -45.57
N ILE A 539 -36.55 20.02 -46.00
CA ILE A 539 -37.84 19.99 -45.32
C ILE A 539 -38.80 19.17 -46.16
N VAL A 540 -39.43 18.18 -45.60
CA VAL A 540 -40.50 17.39 -46.23
C VAL A 540 -41.79 17.71 -45.49
N GLU A 541 -42.58 18.59 -46.06
CA GLU A 541 -43.89 18.95 -45.51
C GLU A 541 -44.88 17.78 -45.62
N GLY A 542 -45.72 17.61 -44.58
CA GLY A 542 -46.73 16.56 -44.55
C GLY A 542 -46.15 15.13 -44.42
N TRP A 543 -44.85 14.99 -44.05
CA TRP A 543 -44.25 13.68 -43.84
C TRP A 543 -44.96 12.91 -42.72
N LYS A 544 -45.31 11.64 -43.01
CA LYS A 544 -45.88 10.72 -42.04
C LYS A 544 -44.96 9.50 -41.87
N PRO A 545 -44.77 9.01 -40.66
CA PRO A 545 -44.00 7.79 -40.41
C PRO A 545 -44.69 6.58 -41.09
N LYS A 546 -43.88 5.53 -41.40
CA LYS A 546 -44.37 4.35 -42.12
C LYS A 546 -45.53 3.63 -41.42
N TRP A 547 -45.65 3.72 -40.12
CA TRP A 547 -46.73 3.13 -39.32
C TRP A 547 -48.03 3.95 -39.33
N GLU A 548 -48.03 5.16 -39.89
CA GLU A 548 -49.20 6.01 -40.09
C GLU A 548 -49.62 6.12 -41.57
N ARG A 549 -48.93 5.40 -42.48
CA ARG A 549 -49.17 5.37 -43.89
C ARG A 549 -50.11 4.26 -44.30
#